data_42ba6e7f30493e58e71948ad114ac3fe
#
_entry.id   42ba6e7f30493e58e71948ad114ac3fe
#
_cell.length_a   1.000
_cell.length_b   1.000
_cell.length_c   1.000
_cell.angle_alpha   90.00
_cell.angle_beta   90.00
_cell.angle_gamma   90.00
#
_symmetry.space_group_name_H-M   'P 1'
#
loop_
_entity.id
_entity.type
_entity.pdbx_description
1 polymer ?
#
loop_
_entity_poly.entity_id
_entity_poly.type
_entity_poly.pdbx_seq_one_letter_code
_entity_poly.pdbx_strand_id
1 'polypeptide(L)'
;NPADIQTEVIRLPTICFAEEDGSIANSGRWLQWHWKAAEPPKEAKPDVDILAEIREVMLEMYHEEKAQGKTPVSLETIEAMTWNYKNPLEPKSEELAKENNGYALEDLYDASGKLIAKKGELLSSFAQLRDDGSTSSAIWIYTGQWTEKGNQMANRDNSDPSGLGNTLGWAFAWPLNRRILYNRASADISGKPWNSKRQLVKWNGKNWNYIDVADFGTAPPNSNVTPFIMQPEGVSRLFGLDKMAEGPFPEHYEPIETPIGTNPLHPNVVSNPTARILESDKDRFGDASQFPYVGTTYRLTEHFHFWTKQSNLNMIAQPEPFVEISEELAKEKGIENGDVVKVTSKRGYIKTKAVVTKRVRSIDADGKRIHTVGIPLHGGFATVGKKSFLANTLTGRVGDANTQTPEYKTFLVNIEKVT
;
A
#
# COMPACT_ATOMS: atom_id res chain seq x y z
N ASN A 1 -0.03 13.48 30.13
CA ASN A 1 -1.04 12.71 30.85
C ASN A 1 -2.25 12.53 29.93
N PRO A 2 -2.81 11.31 29.75
CA PRO A 2 -4.02 11.10 28.93
C PRO A 2 -5.22 11.96 29.36
N ALA A 3 -5.29 12.34 30.64
CA ALA A 3 -6.34 13.22 31.15
C ALA A 3 -6.26 14.67 30.61
N ASP A 4 -5.12 15.07 30.06
CA ASP A 4 -4.91 16.41 29.52
C ASP A 4 -5.26 16.50 28.02
N ILE A 5 -5.63 15.36 27.41
CA ILE A 5 -6.03 15.30 26.00
C ILE A 5 -7.47 15.78 25.89
N GLN A 6 -7.66 16.89 25.16
CA GLN A 6 -8.97 17.50 24.91
C GLN A 6 -9.47 17.26 23.47
N THR A 7 -8.73 16.49 22.68
CA THR A 7 -9.14 16.15 21.32
C THR A 7 -10.39 15.30 21.34
N GLU A 8 -11.46 15.78 20.75
CA GLU A 8 -12.66 14.99 20.47
C GLU A 8 -12.42 14.08 19.26
N VAL A 9 -12.81 12.83 19.37
CA VAL A 9 -12.71 11.85 18.29
C VAL A 9 -14.11 11.33 17.95
N ILE A 10 -14.60 11.71 16.78
CA ILE A 10 -15.88 11.25 16.25
C ILE A 10 -15.62 9.98 15.42
N ARG A 11 -16.31 8.89 15.75
CA ARG A 11 -16.22 7.61 15.05
C ARG A 11 -17.48 7.38 14.24
N LEU A 12 -17.35 7.35 12.92
CA LEU A 12 -18.43 7.02 12.00
C LEU A 12 -18.28 5.54 11.60
N PRO A 13 -19.33 4.70 11.82
CA PRO A 13 -19.25 3.30 11.46
C PRO A 13 -19.31 3.15 9.93
N THR A 14 -18.30 2.52 9.37
CA THR A 14 -18.24 2.21 7.94
C THR A 14 -18.31 0.71 7.70
N ILE A 15 -18.64 0.33 6.48
CA ILE A 15 -18.77 -1.05 6.03
C ILE A 15 -17.44 -1.60 5.52
N CYS A 16 -17.37 -2.91 5.31
CA CYS A 16 -16.26 -3.54 4.62
C CYS A 16 -16.62 -3.84 3.15
N PHE A 17 -15.61 -4.14 2.34
CA PHE A 17 -15.77 -4.42 0.91
C PHE A 17 -16.76 -5.56 0.58
N ALA A 18 -17.07 -6.45 1.52
CA ALA A 18 -18.06 -7.51 1.31
C ALA A 18 -19.52 -7.02 1.45
N GLU A 19 -19.73 -5.82 1.97
CA GLU A 19 -21.04 -5.22 2.27
C GLU A 19 -21.46 -4.18 1.24
N GLU A 20 -20.66 -4.00 0.17
CA GLU A 20 -20.94 -3.10 -0.95
C GLU A 20 -20.47 -3.68 -2.28
N ASP A 21 -20.99 -3.14 -3.39
CA ASP A 21 -20.39 -3.32 -4.71
C ASP A 21 -19.19 -2.38 -4.87
N GLY A 22 -18.18 -2.82 -5.62
CA GLY A 22 -17.04 -1.94 -5.85
C GLY A 22 -15.93 -2.60 -6.63
N SER A 23 -14.78 -1.95 -6.67
CA SER A 23 -13.58 -2.49 -7.28
C SER A 23 -12.39 -2.43 -6.34
N ILE A 24 -11.53 -3.45 -6.43
CA ILE A 24 -10.28 -3.52 -5.69
C ILE A 24 -9.12 -3.47 -6.68
N ALA A 25 -8.22 -2.50 -6.49
CA ALA A 25 -6.95 -2.44 -7.19
C ALA A 25 -5.86 -3.15 -6.37
N ASN A 26 -4.95 -3.85 -7.04
CA ASN A 26 -3.80 -4.49 -6.41
C ASN A 26 -2.48 -4.07 -7.06
N SER A 27 -1.35 -4.50 -6.48
CA SER A 27 -0.01 -4.19 -6.99
C SER A 27 0.27 -4.77 -8.39
N GLY A 28 -0.48 -5.78 -8.82
CA GLY A 28 -0.45 -6.29 -10.19
C GLY A 28 -1.19 -5.42 -11.19
N ARG A 29 -1.70 -4.26 -10.75
CA ARG A 29 -2.47 -3.28 -11.54
C ARG A 29 -3.79 -3.81 -12.07
N TRP A 30 -4.40 -4.74 -11.36
CA TRP A 30 -5.68 -5.28 -11.72
C TRP A 30 -6.76 -4.57 -10.93
N LEU A 31 -7.80 -4.11 -11.64
CA LEU A 31 -9.06 -3.64 -11.09
C LEU A 31 -10.06 -4.80 -11.20
N GLN A 32 -10.44 -5.32 -10.04
CA GLN A 32 -11.37 -6.44 -9.94
C GLN A 32 -12.66 -5.96 -9.30
N TRP A 33 -13.76 -6.07 -10.03
CA TRP A 33 -15.07 -5.79 -9.48
C TRP A 33 -15.50 -6.89 -8.52
N HIS A 34 -16.06 -6.51 -7.42
CA HIS A 34 -16.74 -7.39 -6.47
C HIS A 34 -18.17 -6.93 -6.26
N TRP A 35 -19.02 -7.87 -5.89
CA TRP A 35 -20.41 -7.63 -5.59
C TRP A 35 -20.64 -7.72 -4.11
N LYS A 36 -21.61 -6.95 -3.62
CA LYS A 36 -22.11 -7.03 -2.25
C LYS A 36 -22.51 -8.48 -1.93
N ALA A 37 -21.96 -9.00 -0.85
CA ALA A 37 -22.18 -10.36 -0.38
C ALA A 37 -22.95 -10.43 0.95
N ALA A 38 -22.99 -9.34 1.71
CA ALA A 38 -23.66 -9.25 3.00
C ALA A 38 -24.31 -7.88 3.19
N GLU A 39 -25.33 -7.81 4.03
CA GLU A 39 -25.91 -6.53 4.43
C GLU A 39 -25.03 -5.82 5.48
N PRO A 40 -24.94 -4.48 5.40
CA PRO A 40 -24.24 -3.70 6.42
C PRO A 40 -24.79 -3.95 7.82
N PRO A 41 -23.94 -4.03 8.85
CA PRO A 41 -24.42 -4.21 10.20
C PRO A 41 -24.94 -2.89 10.79
N LYS A 42 -26.14 -2.90 11.34
CA LYS A 42 -26.74 -1.76 12.07
C LYS A 42 -26.70 -0.45 11.27
N GLU A 43 -26.00 0.54 11.80
CA GLU A 43 -25.90 1.91 11.26
C GLU A 43 -24.68 2.12 10.36
N ALA A 44 -23.92 1.06 10.05
CA ALA A 44 -22.77 1.18 9.19
C ALA A 44 -23.18 1.51 7.76
N LYS A 45 -22.48 2.46 7.14
CA LYS A 45 -22.73 2.96 5.77
C LYS A 45 -21.46 2.88 4.92
N PRO A 46 -21.59 2.83 3.60
CA PRO A 46 -20.48 3.04 2.69
C PRO A 46 -19.74 4.36 2.97
N ASP A 47 -18.44 4.38 2.81
CA ASP A 47 -17.63 5.60 2.98
C ASP A 47 -18.15 6.75 2.10
N VAL A 48 -18.58 6.41 0.88
CA VAL A 48 -19.12 7.41 -0.06
C VAL A 48 -20.43 8.03 0.43
N ASP A 49 -21.30 7.26 1.06
CA ASP A 49 -22.58 7.76 1.61
C ASP A 49 -22.30 8.68 2.81
N ILE A 50 -21.34 8.31 3.67
CA ILE A 50 -20.90 9.15 4.80
C ILE A 50 -20.34 10.48 4.29
N LEU A 51 -19.51 10.46 3.26
CA LEU A 51 -18.94 11.67 2.66
C LEU A 51 -20.00 12.52 1.95
N ALA A 52 -20.98 11.89 1.32
CA ALA A 52 -22.11 12.57 0.69
C ALA A 52 -22.95 13.32 1.72
N GLU A 53 -23.30 12.68 2.84
CA GLU A 53 -24.02 13.31 3.94
C GLU A 53 -23.23 14.48 4.57
N ILE A 54 -21.93 14.30 4.80
CA ILE A 54 -21.08 15.39 5.29
C ILE A 54 -21.08 16.57 4.33
N ARG A 55 -21.00 16.31 3.01
CA ARG A 55 -21.07 17.37 2.00
C ARG A 55 -22.38 18.16 2.08
N GLU A 56 -23.51 17.48 2.16
CA GLU A 56 -24.81 18.16 2.26
C GLU A 56 -24.93 19.01 3.53
N VAL A 57 -24.54 18.47 4.68
CA VAL A 57 -24.55 19.23 5.94
C VAL A 57 -23.64 20.46 5.85
N MET A 58 -22.45 20.32 5.22
CA MET A 58 -21.57 21.48 5.00
C MET A 58 -22.20 22.54 4.09
N LEU A 59 -22.87 22.13 3.03
CA LEU A 59 -23.59 23.07 2.14
C LEU A 59 -24.68 23.81 2.90
N GLU A 60 -25.50 23.10 3.67
CA GLU A 60 -26.56 23.72 4.49
C GLU A 60 -25.97 24.77 5.46
N MET A 61 -24.92 24.39 6.19
CA MET A 61 -24.24 25.31 7.12
C MET A 61 -23.66 26.56 6.41
N TYR A 62 -23.06 26.39 5.25
CA TYR A 62 -22.50 27.51 4.49
C TYR A 62 -23.59 28.41 3.90
N HIS A 63 -24.72 27.85 3.47
CA HIS A 63 -25.88 28.62 3.02
C HIS A 63 -26.52 29.44 4.17
N GLU A 64 -26.60 28.85 5.37
CA GLU A 64 -27.04 29.57 6.57
C GLU A 64 -26.09 30.71 6.92
N GLU A 65 -24.79 30.52 6.87
CA GLU A 65 -23.80 31.57 7.11
C GLU A 65 -23.90 32.69 6.07
N LYS A 66 -24.09 32.35 4.79
CA LYS A 66 -24.30 33.33 3.72
C LYS A 66 -25.58 34.11 3.92
N ALA A 67 -26.67 33.50 4.38
CA ALA A 67 -27.92 34.17 4.72
C ALA A 67 -27.78 35.13 5.90
N GLN A 68 -26.80 34.88 6.79
CA GLN A 68 -26.43 35.80 7.91
C GLN A 68 -25.45 36.91 7.49
N GLY A 69 -25.15 37.05 6.18
CA GLY A 69 -24.23 38.06 5.67
C GLY A 69 -22.74 37.73 5.82
N LYS A 70 -22.41 36.50 6.17
CA LYS A 70 -21.01 35.98 6.14
C LYS A 70 -20.63 35.56 4.74
N THR A 71 -19.32 35.49 4.47
CA THR A 71 -18.79 34.99 3.20
C THR A 71 -17.99 33.69 3.45
N PRO A 72 -18.62 32.52 3.39
CA PRO A 72 -17.92 31.23 3.57
C PRO A 72 -16.92 31.00 2.44
N VAL A 73 -15.64 30.89 2.77
CA VAL A 73 -14.54 30.80 1.79
C VAL A 73 -14.64 29.56 0.88
N SER A 74 -15.21 28.47 1.39
CA SER A 74 -15.26 27.18 0.67
C SER A 74 -16.57 26.92 -0.06
N LEU A 75 -17.58 27.80 0.06
CA LEU A 75 -18.91 27.54 -0.51
C LEU A 75 -18.86 27.43 -2.03
N GLU A 76 -18.24 28.39 -2.71
CA GLU A 76 -18.12 28.37 -4.18
C GLU A 76 -17.43 27.10 -4.69
N THR A 77 -16.41 26.64 -3.99
CA THR A 77 -15.67 25.42 -4.35
C THR A 77 -16.58 24.18 -4.23
N ILE A 78 -17.35 24.05 -3.14
CA ILE A 78 -18.22 22.89 -2.92
C ILE A 78 -19.40 22.93 -3.88
N GLU A 79 -19.99 24.09 -4.14
CA GLU A 79 -21.08 24.27 -5.12
C GLU A 79 -20.62 23.98 -6.56
N ALA A 80 -19.38 24.29 -6.89
CA ALA A 80 -18.81 24.02 -8.21
C ALA A 80 -18.44 22.54 -8.43
N MET A 81 -18.40 21.72 -7.39
CA MET A 81 -18.14 20.28 -7.53
C MET A 81 -19.27 19.59 -8.29
N THR A 82 -18.92 18.86 -9.32
CA THR A 82 -19.87 18.00 -10.03
C THR A 82 -20.35 16.89 -9.11
N TRP A 83 -21.69 16.82 -8.90
CA TRP A 83 -22.31 15.83 -8.01
C TRP A 83 -23.59 15.29 -8.66
N ASN A 84 -23.46 14.69 -9.85
CA ASN A 84 -24.56 14.29 -10.73
C ASN A 84 -24.97 12.83 -10.52
N TYR A 85 -25.12 12.40 -9.29
CA TYR A 85 -25.60 11.06 -8.97
C TYR A 85 -27.11 11.02 -8.85
N LYS A 86 -27.72 9.89 -9.20
CA LYS A 86 -29.19 9.70 -9.13
C LYS A 86 -29.72 9.89 -7.73
N ASN A 87 -29.02 9.36 -6.73
CA ASN A 87 -29.22 9.69 -5.33
C ASN A 87 -27.99 10.44 -4.81
N PRO A 88 -28.08 11.75 -4.56
CA PRO A 88 -26.95 12.54 -4.09
C PRO A 88 -26.36 12.09 -2.74
N LEU A 89 -27.16 11.45 -1.89
CA LEU A 89 -26.74 10.94 -0.57
C LEU A 89 -26.23 9.48 -0.61
N GLU A 90 -26.48 8.77 -1.69
CA GLU A 90 -26.09 7.37 -1.88
C GLU A 90 -25.58 7.14 -3.30
N PRO A 91 -24.45 7.74 -3.70
CA PRO A 91 -23.86 7.52 -5.02
C PRO A 91 -23.54 6.04 -5.23
N LYS A 92 -24.01 5.46 -6.32
CA LYS A 92 -23.78 4.03 -6.57
C LYS A 92 -22.38 3.79 -7.12
N SER A 93 -21.75 2.71 -6.69
CA SER A 93 -20.40 2.30 -7.12
C SER A 93 -20.26 2.22 -8.65
N GLU A 94 -21.35 1.85 -9.36
CA GLU A 94 -21.39 1.89 -10.82
C GLU A 94 -21.26 3.31 -11.37
N GLU A 95 -21.93 4.30 -10.78
CA GLU A 95 -21.88 5.70 -11.21
C GLU A 95 -20.47 6.25 -10.99
N LEU A 96 -19.88 5.96 -9.83
CA LEU A 96 -18.50 6.32 -9.51
C LEU A 96 -17.49 5.66 -10.47
N ALA A 97 -17.69 4.39 -10.80
CA ALA A 97 -16.80 3.70 -11.73
C ALA A 97 -16.88 4.28 -13.15
N LYS A 98 -18.08 4.69 -13.59
CA LYS A 98 -18.26 5.37 -14.88
C LYS A 98 -17.64 6.77 -14.90
N GLU A 99 -17.75 7.51 -13.80
CA GLU A 99 -17.08 8.80 -13.65
C GLU A 99 -15.57 8.66 -13.65
N ASN A 100 -15.02 7.66 -12.94
CA ASN A 100 -13.61 7.33 -12.97
C ASN A 100 -13.13 6.96 -14.38
N ASN A 101 -13.94 6.23 -15.13
CA ASN A 101 -13.66 5.91 -16.53
C ASN A 101 -13.65 7.15 -17.42
N GLY A 102 -14.64 7.98 -17.27
CA GLY A 102 -14.85 9.18 -18.06
C GLY A 102 -15.70 8.99 -19.32
N TYR A 103 -16.16 10.11 -19.85
CA TYR A 103 -17.08 10.22 -20.99
C TYR A 103 -16.70 11.34 -21.93
N ALA A 104 -17.26 11.26 -23.14
CA ALA A 104 -17.26 12.35 -24.09
C ALA A 104 -18.25 13.46 -23.65
N LEU A 105 -17.78 14.68 -23.53
CA LEU A 105 -18.63 15.86 -23.26
C LEU A 105 -19.21 16.47 -24.52
N GLU A 106 -18.64 16.11 -25.68
CA GLU A 106 -19.06 16.47 -27.03
C GLU A 106 -18.86 15.26 -27.95
N ASP A 107 -19.37 15.33 -29.19
CA ASP A 107 -19.10 14.31 -30.20
C ASP A 107 -17.60 14.31 -30.57
N LEU A 108 -16.93 13.18 -30.41
CA LEU A 108 -15.48 13.04 -30.64
C LEU A 108 -15.23 12.46 -32.04
N TYR A 109 -14.33 13.09 -32.78
CA TYR A 109 -13.89 12.65 -34.10
C TYR A 109 -12.38 12.37 -34.11
N ASP A 110 -11.97 11.37 -34.87
CA ASP A 110 -10.55 11.14 -35.14
C ASP A 110 -9.99 12.12 -36.19
N ALA A 111 -8.67 12.02 -36.47
CA ALA A 111 -7.99 12.89 -37.44
C ALA A 111 -8.53 12.73 -38.86
N SER A 112 -9.28 11.66 -39.17
CA SER A 112 -9.93 11.45 -40.47
C SER A 112 -11.35 12.00 -40.54
N GLY A 113 -11.86 12.56 -39.44
CA GLY A 113 -13.25 13.03 -39.32
C GLY A 113 -14.28 11.94 -39.04
N LYS A 114 -13.83 10.74 -38.66
CA LYS A 114 -14.71 9.64 -38.24
C LYS A 114 -15.11 9.80 -36.78
N LEU A 115 -16.39 9.68 -36.51
CA LEU A 115 -16.94 9.68 -35.15
C LEU A 115 -16.39 8.48 -34.37
N ILE A 116 -15.82 8.74 -33.17
CA ILE A 116 -15.24 7.74 -32.27
C ILE A 116 -16.00 7.59 -30.97
N ALA A 117 -16.71 8.63 -30.53
CA ALA A 117 -17.64 8.59 -29.41
C ALA A 117 -18.65 9.74 -29.53
N LYS A 118 -19.90 9.51 -29.16
CA LYS A 118 -20.92 10.54 -29.05
C LYS A 118 -20.88 11.22 -27.68
N LYS A 119 -21.41 12.42 -27.62
CA LYS A 119 -21.62 13.12 -26.37
C LYS A 119 -22.37 12.22 -25.36
N GLY A 120 -21.81 12.07 -24.16
CA GLY A 120 -22.32 11.25 -23.06
C GLY A 120 -21.91 9.78 -23.12
N GLU A 121 -21.28 9.30 -24.20
CA GLU A 121 -20.76 7.93 -24.26
C GLU A 121 -19.49 7.77 -23.41
N LEU A 122 -19.35 6.59 -22.80
CA LEU A 122 -18.17 6.22 -22.02
C LEU A 122 -16.95 6.03 -22.94
N LEU A 123 -15.81 6.55 -22.52
CA LEU A 123 -14.56 6.40 -23.26
C LEU A 123 -14.06 4.95 -23.16
N SER A 124 -13.59 4.41 -24.27
CA SER A 124 -13.11 3.03 -24.34
C SER A 124 -11.63 2.89 -23.96
N SER A 125 -10.89 4.00 -23.92
CA SER A 125 -9.46 4.04 -23.59
C SER A 125 -9.03 5.47 -23.26
N PHE A 126 -8.03 5.64 -22.44
CA PHE A 126 -7.46 6.96 -22.16
C PHE A 126 -6.83 7.64 -23.39
N ALA A 127 -6.56 6.90 -24.45
CA ALA A 127 -6.12 7.50 -25.73
C ALA A 127 -7.18 8.40 -26.39
N GLN A 128 -8.43 8.32 -25.90
CA GLN A 128 -9.54 9.20 -26.34
C GLN A 128 -9.65 10.47 -25.49
N LEU A 129 -8.94 10.55 -24.36
CA LEU A 129 -8.93 11.75 -23.54
C LEU A 129 -8.27 12.92 -24.27
N ARG A 130 -8.81 14.10 -24.05
CA ARG A 130 -8.36 15.36 -24.65
C ARG A 130 -8.27 16.45 -23.59
N ASP A 131 -7.37 17.38 -23.78
CA ASP A 131 -7.14 18.54 -22.93
C ASP A 131 -7.89 19.81 -23.40
N ASP A 132 -8.73 19.68 -24.41
CA ASP A 132 -9.54 20.75 -24.98
C ASP A 132 -10.92 20.94 -24.32
N GLY A 133 -11.22 20.15 -23.28
CA GLY A 133 -12.52 20.18 -22.59
C GLY A 133 -13.60 19.32 -23.22
N SER A 134 -13.34 18.60 -24.32
CA SER A 134 -14.31 17.71 -24.96
C SER A 134 -14.49 16.35 -24.28
N THR A 135 -13.64 16.04 -23.29
CA THR A 135 -13.71 14.80 -22.50
C THR A 135 -13.51 15.07 -21.02
N SER A 136 -14.01 14.17 -20.17
CA SER A 136 -13.82 14.18 -18.72
C SER A 136 -13.50 12.78 -18.20
N SER A 137 -12.61 12.68 -17.23
CA SER A 137 -12.33 11.45 -16.46
C SER A 137 -11.80 11.84 -15.10
N ALA A 138 -12.33 11.22 -14.02
CA ALA A 138 -11.80 11.47 -12.67
C ALA A 138 -10.44 10.79 -12.46
N ILE A 139 -10.22 9.62 -13.07
CA ILE A 139 -8.94 8.88 -12.97
C ILE A 139 -8.53 8.37 -14.35
N TRP A 140 -7.82 9.18 -15.10
CA TRP A 140 -7.46 8.95 -16.50
C TRP A 140 -6.83 7.57 -16.78
N ILE A 141 -6.00 7.04 -15.90
CA ILE A 141 -5.33 5.74 -16.13
C ILE A 141 -6.30 4.55 -16.04
N TYR A 142 -7.50 4.76 -15.48
CA TYR A 142 -8.55 3.75 -15.38
C TYR A 142 -9.51 3.78 -16.57
N THR A 143 -9.40 4.77 -17.46
CA THR A 143 -10.24 4.86 -18.66
C THR A 143 -10.14 3.59 -19.49
N GLY A 144 -11.28 2.96 -19.77
CA GLY A 144 -11.43 1.65 -20.37
C GLY A 144 -11.95 0.56 -19.40
N GLN A 145 -11.98 0.86 -18.09
CA GLN A 145 -12.50 -0.08 -17.07
C GLN A 145 -14.02 -0.32 -17.16
N TRP A 146 -14.74 0.69 -17.63
CA TRP A 146 -16.17 0.60 -17.90
C TRP A 146 -16.48 1.27 -19.24
N THR A 147 -16.98 0.53 -20.19
CA THR A 147 -17.23 1.02 -21.56
C THR A 147 -18.68 0.74 -21.95
N GLU A 148 -19.08 1.12 -23.15
CA GLU A 148 -20.39 0.75 -23.70
C GLU A 148 -20.58 -0.79 -23.79
N LYS A 149 -19.52 -1.56 -23.71
CA LYS A 149 -19.56 -3.03 -23.59
C LYS A 149 -19.82 -3.52 -22.17
N GLY A 150 -19.92 -2.62 -21.20
CA GLY A 150 -20.14 -2.91 -19.79
C GLY A 150 -18.88 -2.86 -18.94
N ASN A 151 -18.99 -3.40 -17.73
CA ASN A 151 -17.97 -3.40 -16.70
C ASN A 151 -16.83 -4.39 -17.03
N GLN A 152 -15.70 -3.91 -17.48
CA GLN A 152 -14.54 -4.74 -17.83
C GLN A 152 -13.83 -5.32 -16.59
N MET A 153 -13.99 -4.69 -15.42
CA MET A 153 -13.46 -5.19 -14.16
C MET A 153 -14.18 -6.47 -13.68
N ALA A 154 -15.41 -6.69 -14.16
CA ALA A 154 -16.23 -7.85 -13.83
C ALA A 154 -15.88 -9.10 -14.67
N ASN A 155 -15.01 -8.98 -15.66
CA ASN A 155 -14.60 -10.10 -16.49
C ASN A 155 -13.90 -11.20 -15.66
N ARG A 156 -14.20 -12.47 -15.95
CA ARG A 156 -13.70 -13.64 -15.17
C ARG A 156 -13.16 -14.77 -16.04
N ASP A 157 -12.84 -14.50 -17.29
CA ASP A 157 -12.15 -15.47 -18.15
C ASP A 157 -10.67 -15.52 -17.77
N ASN A 158 -10.26 -16.59 -17.12
CA ASN A 158 -8.89 -16.86 -16.71
C ASN A 158 -8.10 -17.73 -17.70
N SER A 159 -8.63 -17.95 -18.90
CA SER A 159 -7.91 -18.65 -19.93
C SER A 159 -6.64 -17.89 -20.33
N ASP A 160 -5.57 -18.61 -20.56
CA ASP A 160 -4.30 -18.04 -20.98
C ASP A 160 -3.63 -18.94 -22.04
N PRO A 161 -3.98 -18.76 -23.32
CA PRO A 161 -3.37 -19.55 -24.39
C PRO A 161 -1.87 -19.31 -24.56
N SER A 162 -1.32 -18.21 -23.98
CA SER A 162 0.11 -17.94 -24.02
C SER A 162 0.93 -18.82 -23.06
N GLY A 163 0.29 -19.36 -22.01
CA GLY A 163 0.97 -20.07 -20.93
C GLY A 163 1.90 -19.19 -20.05
N LEU A 164 1.78 -17.87 -20.13
CA LEU A 164 2.63 -16.91 -19.44
C LEU A 164 1.96 -16.25 -18.22
N GLY A 165 0.70 -16.57 -17.97
CA GLY A 165 -0.09 -15.98 -16.89
C GLY A 165 -0.74 -14.65 -17.27
N ASN A 166 -0.93 -14.36 -18.55
CA ASN A 166 -1.49 -13.08 -19.00
C ASN A 166 -2.95 -12.92 -18.67
N THR A 167 -3.76 -13.98 -18.82
CA THR A 167 -5.20 -13.97 -18.53
C THR A 167 -5.92 -12.70 -18.99
N LEU A 168 -5.82 -12.35 -20.26
CA LEU A 168 -6.33 -11.09 -20.83
C LEU A 168 -7.83 -10.87 -20.64
N GLY A 169 -8.58 -11.95 -20.49
CA GLY A 169 -10.02 -11.95 -20.22
C GLY A 169 -10.40 -11.80 -18.73
N TRP A 170 -9.43 -11.68 -17.82
CA TRP A 170 -9.69 -11.56 -16.40
C TRP A 170 -9.61 -10.09 -15.96
N ALA A 171 -10.66 -9.56 -15.33
CA ALA A 171 -10.69 -8.22 -14.79
C ALA A 171 -10.22 -7.13 -15.78
N PHE A 172 -9.83 -5.96 -15.31
CA PHE A 172 -9.20 -4.89 -16.09
C PHE A 172 -7.82 -4.58 -15.52
N ALA A 173 -6.80 -4.49 -16.34
CA ALA A 173 -5.47 -4.05 -15.91
C ALA A 173 -5.16 -2.67 -16.46
N TRP A 174 -4.82 -1.74 -15.58
CA TRP A 174 -4.48 -0.39 -15.96
C TRP A 174 -2.96 -0.22 -16.18
N PRO A 175 -2.52 0.69 -17.08
CA PRO A 175 -3.30 1.38 -18.08
C PRO A 175 -3.56 0.49 -19.32
N LEU A 176 -4.55 0.83 -20.13
CA LEU A 176 -4.85 0.19 -21.42
C LEU A 176 -5.12 -1.32 -21.36
N ASN A 177 -5.57 -1.83 -20.25
CA ASN A 177 -5.77 -3.27 -20.04
C ASN A 177 -4.51 -4.12 -20.24
N ARG A 178 -3.34 -3.59 -19.93
CA ARG A 178 -2.06 -4.31 -20.05
C ARG A 178 -1.83 -5.22 -18.85
N ARG A 179 -1.44 -6.45 -19.12
CA ARG A 179 -1.10 -7.46 -18.09
C ARG A 179 0.38 -7.48 -17.77
N ILE A 180 1.23 -7.30 -18.77
CA ILE A 180 2.67 -7.32 -18.66
C ILE A 180 3.20 -5.93 -19.01
N LEU A 181 3.72 -5.22 -18.00
CA LEU A 181 4.25 -3.87 -18.16
C LEU A 181 5.77 -3.84 -18.29
N TYR A 182 6.42 -4.96 -18.01
CA TYR A 182 7.88 -5.09 -18.07
C TYR A 182 8.29 -6.07 -19.16
N ASN A 183 7.60 -6.06 -20.27
CA ASN A 183 7.85 -6.98 -21.40
C ASN A 183 9.32 -6.96 -21.82
N ARG A 184 9.95 -5.79 -21.82
CA ARG A 184 11.36 -5.62 -22.18
C ARG A 184 12.30 -6.34 -21.22
N ALA A 185 11.93 -6.48 -19.96
CA ALA A 185 12.72 -7.26 -18.99
C ALA A 185 12.83 -8.75 -19.31
N SER A 186 12.02 -9.27 -20.25
CA SER A 186 12.13 -10.64 -20.75
C SER A 186 13.26 -10.86 -21.75
N ALA A 187 13.93 -9.80 -22.19
CA ALA A 187 15.01 -9.84 -23.17
C ALA A 187 16.16 -8.92 -22.78
N ASP A 188 17.35 -9.19 -23.29
CA ASP A 188 18.51 -8.32 -23.14
C ASP A 188 18.38 -7.04 -24.00
N ILE A 189 19.36 -6.15 -23.90
CA ILE A 189 19.39 -4.88 -24.63
C ILE A 189 19.36 -5.06 -26.16
N SER A 190 19.87 -6.17 -26.66
CA SER A 190 19.85 -6.49 -28.09
C SER A 190 18.52 -7.08 -28.57
N GLY A 191 17.57 -7.33 -27.65
CA GLY A 191 16.29 -7.97 -27.94
C GLY A 191 16.32 -9.48 -27.89
N LYS A 192 17.42 -10.09 -27.45
CA LYS A 192 17.52 -11.55 -27.25
C LYS A 192 16.80 -11.96 -25.95
N PRO A 193 15.86 -12.91 -26.00
CA PRO A 193 15.16 -13.33 -24.80
C PRO A 193 16.09 -14.07 -23.81
N TRP A 194 15.92 -13.81 -22.51
CA TRP A 194 16.60 -14.56 -21.46
C TRP A 194 16.16 -16.02 -21.43
N ASN A 195 14.90 -16.26 -21.76
CA ASN A 195 14.33 -17.60 -21.86
C ASN A 195 13.49 -17.71 -23.14
N SER A 196 13.93 -18.50 -24.10
CA SER A 196 13.25 -18.66 -25.39
C SER A 196 11.84 -19.25 -25.28
N LYS A 197 11.54 -19.99 -24.19
CA LYS A 197 10.21 -20.57 -23.93
C LYS A 197 9.24 -19.55 -23.28
N ARG A 198 9.76 -18.42 -22.80
CA ARG A 198 8.98 -17.35 -22.13
C ARG A 198 9.31 -15.98 -22.74
N GLN A 199 9.36 -15.94 -24.04
CA GLN A 199 9.65 -14.71 -24.76
C GLN A 199 8.40 -13.85 -24.84
N LEU A 200 8.39 -12.72 -24.16
CA LEU A 200 7.27 -11.75 -24.13
C LEU A 200 7.37 -10.73 -25.27
N VAL A 201 8.58 -10.37 -25.68
CA VAL A 201 8.83 -9.47 -26.80
C VAL A 201 9.88 -10.04 -27.73
N LYS A 202 9.75 -9.69 -29.02
CA LYS A 202 10.72 -10.03 -30.06
C LYS A 202 10.84 -8.90 -31.08
N TRP A 203 12.04 -8.48 -31.35
CA TRP A 203 12.31 -7.57 -32.46
C TRP A 203 12.23 -8.30 -33.80
N ASN A 204 11.45 -7.79 -34.74
CA ASN A 204 11.27 -8.41 -36.07
C ASN A 204 12.05 -7.69 -37.18
N GLY A 205 12.96 -6.78 -36.83
CA GLY A 205 13.70 -5.94 -37.75
C GLY A 205 13.10 -4.54 -37.97
N LYS A 206 11.83 -4.35 -37.61
CA LYS A 206 11.11 -3.10 -37.77
C LYS A 206 10.34 -2.68 -36.50
N ASN A 207 9.68 -3.63 -35.85
CA ASN A 207 8.84 -3.40 -34.68
C ASN A 207 9.08 -4.48 -33.64
N TRP A 208 8.72 -4.18 -32.39
CA TRP A 208 8.58 -5.17 -31.34
C TRP A 208 7.26 -5.93 -31.51
N ASN A 209 7.32 -7.24 -31.54
CA ASN A 209 6.14 -8.10 -31.43
C ASN A 209 5.91 -8.38 -29.95
N TYR A 210 4.66 -8.30 -29.52
CA TYR A 210 4.23 -8.51 -28.14
C TYR A 210 3.24 -9.67 -28.09
N ILE A 211 3.17 -10.32 -26.93
CA ILE A 211 2.17 -11.36 -26.69
C ILE A 211 0.86 -10.76 -26.18
N ASP A 212 0.95 -9.66 -25.43
CA ASP A 212 -0.20 -8.91 -24.92
C ASP A 212 -0.37 -7.55 -25.63
N VAL A 213 -0.93 -6.59 -24.94
CA VAL A 213 -1.06 -5.22 -25.46
C VAL A 213 0.33 -4.60 -25.63
N ALA A 214 0.55 -3.99 -26.77
CA ALA A 214 1.81 -3.35 -27.12
C ALA A 214 2.17 -2.25 -26.10
N ASP A 215 3.44 -2.23 -25.70
CA ASP A 215 4.03 -1.11 -24.99
C ASP A 215 4.28 0.08 -25.93
N PHE A 216 4.64 1.24 -25.37
CA PHE A 216 4.86 2.43 -26.16
C PHE A 216 6.14 2.34 -26.99
N GLY A 217 6.06 2.88 -28.19
CA GLY A 217 7.18 3.18 -29.03
C GLY A 217 7.62 2.07 -29.97
N THR A 218 8.36 2.48 -30.98
CA THR A 218 8.91 1.64 -32.06
C THR A 218 10.43 1.65 -32.04
N ALA A 219 11.04 2.17 -30.97
CA ALA A 219 12.49 2.32 -30.86
C ALA A 219 13.18 0.96 -30.97
N PRO A 220 14.20 0.83 -31.84
CA PRO A 220 14.90 -0.44 -32.06
C PRO A 220 15.72 -0.88 -30.85
N PRO A 221 16.20 -2.14 -30.81
CA PRO A 221 17.19 -2.58 -29.84
C PRO A 221 18.41 -1.65 -29.81
N ASN A 222 19.04 -1.57 -28.63
CA ASN A 222 20.20 -0.71 -28.37
C ASN A 222 19.97 0.80 -28.52
N SER A 223 18.71 1.25 -28.64
CA SER A 223 18.41 2.68 -28.62
C SER A 223 18.32 3.20 -27.18
N ASN A 224 18.53 4.50 -27.02
CA ASN A 224 18.35 5.18 -25.73
C ASN A 224 16.87 5.45 -25.40
N VAL A 225 15.98 5.25 -26.37
CA VAL A 225 14.53 5.38 -26.20
C VAL A 225 13.94 4.02 -26.00
N THR A 226 13.23 3.83 -24.89
CA THR A 226 12.64 2.56 -24.55
C THR A 226 11.14 2.70 -24.30
N PRO A 227 10.33 1.78 -24.82
CA PRO A 227 8.90 1.75 -24.58
C PRO A 227 8.54 1.14 -23.21
N PHE A 228 9.52 0.71 -22.44
CA PHE A 228 9.34 -0.05 -21.20
C PHE A 228 9.71 0.79 -19.99
N ILE A 229 9.13 0.45 -18.84
CA ILE A 229 9.44 1.09 -17.55
C ILE A 229 10.91 0.89 -17.17
N MET A 230 11.44 -0.33 -17.42
CA MET A 230 12.86 -0.62 -17.22
C MET A 230 13.68 -0.15 -18.41
N GLN A 231 14.87 0.38 -18.13
CA GLN A 231 15.82 0.77 -19.16
C GLN A 231 16.38 -0.46 -19.91
N PRO A 232 16.92 -0.30 -21.13
CA PRO A 232 17.49 -1.40 -21.91
C PRO A 232 18.55 -2.22 -21.17
N GLU A 233 19.29 -1.59 -20.28
CA GLU A 233 20.29 -2.23 -19.41
C GLU A 233 19.67 -3.15 -18.34
N GLY A 234 18.34 -3.20 -18.24
CA GLY A 234 17.62 -4.03 -17.28
C GLY A 234 17.55 -3.47 -15.86
N VAL A 235 17.97 -2.23 -15.65
CA VAL A 235 17.95 -1.54 -14.37
C VAL A 235 16.67 -0.73 -14.20
N SER A 236 15.96 -0.94 -13.09
CA SER A 236 14.83 -0.07 -12.71
C SER A 236 15.36 1.32 -12.33
N ARG A 237 14.66 2.34 -12.80
CA ARG A 237 14.88 3.70 -12.31
C ARG A 237 13.84 4.02 -11.26
N LEU A 238 14.32 4.44 -10.09
CA LEU A 238 13.48 4.97 -9.03
C LEU A 238 13.21 6.44 -9.31
N PHE A 239 11.94 6.78 -9.45
CA PHE A 239 11.52 8.17 -9.47
C PHE A 239 11.45 8.65 -8.03
N GLY A 240 12.43 9.43 -7.62
CA GLY A 240 12.50 10.03 -6.30
C GLY A 240 12.01 11.48 -6.31
N LEU A 241 12.19 12.13 -5.17
CA LEU A 241 12.01 13.57 -5.02
C LEU A 241 13.06 14.32 -5.86
N ASP A 242 12.78 15.57 -6.22
CA ASP A 242 13.72 16.44 -6.96
C ASP A 242 15.09 16.57 -6.27
N LYS A 243 15.08 16.47 -4.95
CA LYS A 243 16.29 16.40 -4.13
C LYS A 243 16.22 15.19 -3.22
N MET A 244 17.06 14.21 -3.47
CA MET A 244 17.23 13.08 -2.59
C MET A 244 18.24 13.44 -1.50
N ALA A 245 17.92 13.06 -0.25
CA ALA A 245 18.84 13.20 0.88
C ALA A 245 19.93 12.12 0.88
N GLU A 246 19.62 10.99 0.25
CA GLU A 246 20.54 9.85 0.02
C GLU A 246 20.44 9.45 -1.44
N GLY A 247 21.57 9.04 -2.04
CA GLY A 247 21.71 8.78 -3.48
C GLY A 247 20.72 7.78 -4.05
N PRO A 248 20.67 7.61 -5.40
CA PRO A 248 19.64 6.78 -6.04
C PRO A 248 19.73 5.30 -5.69
N PHE A 249 20.88 4.83 -5.21
CA PHE A 249 21.08 3.48 -4.71
C PHE A 249 21.10 3.51 -3.20
N PRO A 250 20.24 2.71 -2.52
CA PRO A 250 20.29 2.60 -1.08
C PRO A 250 21.62 1.98 -0.66
N GLU A 251 22.26 2.58 0.33
CA GLU A 251 23.46 2.06 0.96
C GLU A 251 23.08 1.33 2.26
N HIS A 252 23.85 0.30 2.61
CA HIS A 252 23.61 -0.41 3.87
C HIS A 252 24.24 0.34 5.04
N TYR A 253 23.40 0.75 5.96
CA TYR A 253 23.79 1.24 7.29
C TYR A 253 23.20 0.32 8.36
N GLU A 254 23.85 0.29 9.52
CA GLU A 254 23.22 -0.30 10.68
C GLU A 254 22.02 0.55 11.13
N PRO A 255 20.99 -0.09 11.73
CA PRO A 255 19.88 0.62 12.31
C PRO A 255 20.31 1.68 13.34
N ILE A 256 19.50 2.68 13.59
CA ILE A 256 19.78 3.69 14.63
C ILE A 256 19.99 3.03 16.00
N GLU A 257 19.17 2.03 16.32
CA GLU A 257 19.38 1.18 17.50
C GLU A 257 20.02 -0.13 17.07
N THR A 258 21.31 -0.25 17.24
CA THR A 258 22.08 -1.44 16.85
C THR A 258 22.90 -2.00 18.02
N PRO A 259 23.02 -3.34 18.17
CA PRO A 259 23.88 -3.96 19.17
C PRO A 259 25.35 -4.03 18.75
N ILE A 260 25.68 -3.66 17.52
CA ILE A 260 27.05 -3.67 16.99
C ILE A 260 27.57 -2.25 16.83
N GLY A 261 28.88 -2.10 16.95
CA GLY A 261 29.57 -0.81 16.96
C GLY A 261 30.31 -0.47 15.67
N THR A 262 30.23 -1.35 14.66
CA THR A 262 30.99 -1.19 13.41
C THR A 262 30.08 -1.44 12.20
N ASN A 263 30.37 -0.77 11.10
CA ASN A 263 29.81 -1.06 9.80
C ASN A 263 30.95 -1.23 8.79
N PRO A 264 31.19 -2.45 8.27
CA PRO A 264 32.32 -2.69 7.36
C PRO A 264 32.26 -1.87 6.06
N LEU A 265 31.05 -1.46 5.62
CA LEU A 265 30.87 -0.63 4.43
C LEU A 265 31.08 0.86 4.71
N HIS A 266 30.93 1.28 5.96
CA HIS A 266 31.05 2.67 6.40
C HIS A 266 31.91 2.75 7.69
N PRO A 267 33.24 2.62 7.60
CA PRO A 267 34.09 2.50 8.79
C PRO A 267 33.97 3.67 9.78
N ASN A 268 33.57 4.84 9.32
CA ASN A 268 33.48 6.05 10.13
C ASN A 268 32.06 6.37 10.60
N VAL A 269 31.04 5.65 10.12
CA VAL A 269 29.64 5.91 10.40
C VAL A 269 28.89 4.58 10.52
N VAL A 270 28.36 4.29 11.69
CA VAL A 270 27.64 3.03 11.93
C VAL A 270 26.24 3.08 11.38
N SER A 271 25.47 4.09 11.75
CA SER A 271 24.07 4.26 11.35
C SER A 271 23.90 5.36 10.31
N ASN A 272 22.84 5.29 9.52
CA ASN A 272 22.56 6.25 8.46
C ASN A 272 22.48 7.70 8.98
N PRO A 273 23.44 8.59 8.59
CA PRO A 273 23.48 9.97 9.08
C PRO A 273 22.33 10.84 8.52
N THR A 274 21.66 10.39 7.46
CA THR A 274 20.55 11.09 6.82
C THR A 274 19.19 10.58 7.25
N ALA A 275 19.11 9.55 8.10
CA ALA A 275 17.88 9.05 8.68
C ALA A 275 17.11 10.19 9.39
N ARG A 276 15.80 10.21 9.19
CA ARG A 276 14.95 11.28 9.74
C ARG A 276 14.51 10.95 11.16
N ILE A 277 15.05 11.69 12.10
CA ILE A 277 14.68 11.61 13.50
C ILE A 277 14.21 13.00 13.94
N LEU A 278 13.05 13.06 14.60
CA LEU A 278 12.57 14.31 15.19
C LEU A 278 13.44 14.67 16.41
N GLU A 279 13.69 15.95 16.59
CA GLU A 279 14.47 16.47 17.74
C GLU A 279 13.91 15.96 19.08
N SER A 280 12.57 15.95 19.20
CA SER A 280 11.87 15.46 20.40
C SER A 280 12.05 13.97 20.68
N ASP A 281 12.54 13.19 19.73
CA ASP A 281 12.68 11.74 19.83
C ASP A 281 14.14 11.29 20.04
N LYS A 282 15.11 12.20 19.95
CA LYS A 282 16.55 11.85 20.06
C LYS A 282 16.90 11.10 21.34
N ASP A 283 16.33 11.52 22.47
CA ASP A 283 16.57 10.89 23.77
C ASP A 283 15.77 9.60 24.01
N ARG A 284 14.99 9.18 23.03
CA ARG A 284 14.11 8.01 23.12
C ARG A 284 14.71 6.75 22.52
N PHE A 285 15.94 6.79 22.06
CA PHE A 285 16.64 5.63 21.55
C PHE A 285 17.47 4.97 22.67
N GLY A 286 17.42 3.63 22.70
CA GLY A 286 18.17 2.81 23.66
C GLY A 286 19.53 2.43 23.12
N ASP A 287 20.44 2.14 24.03
CA ASP A 287 21.75 1.60 23.72
C ASP A 287 21.84 0.10 24.11
N ALA A 288 22.81 -0.61 23.51
CA ALA A 288 22.95 -2.04 23.69
C ALA A 288 23.38 -2.46 25.12
N SER A 289 23.87 -1.54 25.95
CA SER A 289 24.22 -1.85 27.34
C SER A 289 22.97 -2.06 28.21
N GLN A 290 21.90 -1.36 27.89
CA GLN A 290 20.62 -1.44 28.58
C GLN A 290 19.62 -2.39 27.90
N PHE A 291 19.66 -2.43 26.58
CA PHE A 291 18.73 -3.19 25.73
C PHE A 291 19.52 -4.07 24.75
N PRO A 292 20.04 -5.23 25.20
CA PRO A 292 21.05 -5.99 24.45
C PRO A 292 20.51 -6.81 23.28
N TYR A 293 19.19 -6.92 23.13
CA TYR A 293 18.56 -7.79 22.14
C TYR A 293 17.90 -6.99 21.04
N VAL A 294 17.86 -7.55 19.83
CA VAL A 294 17.19 -6.94 18.69
C VAL A 294 15.70 -7.32 18.68
N GLY A 295 14.83 -6.34 18.82
CA GLY A 295 13.41 -6.50 18.57
C GLY A 295 13.09 -6.37 17.09
N THR A 296 12.23 -7.27 16.55
CA THR A 296 11.73 -7.16 15.19
C THR A 296 10.23 -7.42 15.14
N THR A 297 9.50 -6.59 14.40
CA THR A 297 8.07 -6.80 14.18
C THR A 297 7.81 -7.64 12.93
N TYR A 298 6.78 -8.48 12.97
CA TYR A 298 6.41 -9.29 11.82
C TYR A 298 4.88 -9.59 11.79
N ARG A 299 4.43 -10.20 10.68
CA ARG A 299 3.02 -10.59 10.44
C ARG A 299 2.85 -12.07 10.68
N LEU A 300 1.68 -12.42 11.20
CA LEU A 300 1.21 -13.81 11.29
C LEU A 300 0.36 -14.12 10.05
N THR A 301 0.34 -15.38 9.64
CA THR A 301 -0.49 -15.85 8.52
C THR A 301 -1.98 -15.82 8.84
N GLU A 302 -2.34 -15.96 10.11
CA GLU A 302 -3.70 -15.98 10.60
C GLU A 302 -4.35 -14.60 10.65
N HIS A 303 -3.55 -13.54 10.54
CA HIS A 303 -4.02 -12.17 10.63
C HIS A 303 -3.57 -11.29 9.49
N PHE A 304 -4.43 -10.39 9.06
CA PHE A 304 -4.12 -9.34 8.11
C PHE A 304 -4.15 -7.96 8.79
N HIS A 305 -2.98 -7.46 9.16
CA HIS A 305 -2.80 -6.17 9.85
C HIS A 305 -3.79 -5.99 11.02
N PHE A 306 -4.52 -4.88 11.04
CA PHE A 306 -5.55 -4.62 12.04
C PHE A 306 -6.95 -5.12 11.63
N TRP A 307 -7.16 -5.47 10.35
CA TRP A 307 -8.48 -5.83 9.80
C TRP A 307 -9.11 -7.04 10.48
N THR A 308 -8.32 -8.05 10.75
CA THR A 308 -8.81 -9.33 11.27
C THR A 308 -8.95 -9.39 12.79
N LYS A 309 -8.62 -8.32 13.51
CA LYS A 309 -8.79 -8.22 14.97
C LYS A 309 -10.26 -8.36 15.41
N GLN A 310 -11.18 -8.01 14.53
CA GLN A 310 -12.62 -8.07 14.75
C GLN A 310 -13.26 -9.36 14.19
N SER A 311 -12.47 -10.19 13.51
CA SER A 311 -12.93 -11.46 12.95
C SER A 311 -12.83 -12.59 13.98
N ASN A 312 -13.96 -13.18 14.37
CA ASN A 312 -14.00 -14.29 15.32
C ASN A 312 -13.19 -15.50 14.84
N LEU A 313 -13.25 -15.83 13.54
CA LEU A 313 -12.52 -16.98 12.99
C LEU A 313 -11.00 -16.78 13.07
N ASN A 314 -10.50 -15.60 12.74
CA ASN A 314 -9.08 -15.29 12.86
C ASN A 314 -8.63 -15.28 14.32
N MET A 315 -9.48 -14.80 15.22
CA MET A 315 -9.18 -14.81 16.66
C MET A 315 -9.25 -16.21 17.30
N ILE A 316 -10.00 -17.15 16.70
CA ILE A 316 -9.93 -18.57 17.09
C ILE A 316 -8.61 -19.18 16.62
N ALA A 317 -8.16 -18.88 15.40
CA ALA A 317 -6.91 -19.39 14.86
C ALA A 317 -5.68 -18.84 15.61
N GLN A 318 -5.72 -17.57 16.03
CA GLN A 318 -4.65 -16.90 16.78
C GLN A 318 -5.25 -16.02 17.89
N PRO A 319 -5.58 -16.61 19.07
CA PRO A 319 -6.43 -15.94 20.06
C PRO A 319 -5.73 -14.93 20.95
N GLU A 320 -4.41 -15.04 21.10
CA GLU A 320 -3.65 -14.13 21.94
C GLU A 320 -2.26 -13.86 21.37
N PRO A 321 -1.74 -12.65 21.55
CA PRO A 321 -0.40 -12.31 21.13
C PRO A 321 0.66 -12.94 22.03
N PHE A 322 1.85 -13.06 21.46
CA PHE A 322 3.02 -13.64 22.10
C PHE A 322 4.28 -12.91 21.58
N VAL A 323 5.43 -13.28 22.12
CA VAL A 323 6.74 -12.97 21.51
C VAL A 323 7.49 -14.26 21.28
N GLU A 324 8.28 -14.29 20.22
CA GLU A 324 9.12 -15.44 19.88
C GLU A 324 10.58 -15.17 20.26
N ILE A 325 11.20 -16.15 20.89
CA ILE A 325 12.61 -16.13 21.24
C ILE A 325 13.29 -17.44 20.88
N SER A 326 14.60 -17.39 20.66
CA SER A 326 15.40 -18.59 20.41
C SER A 326 15.50 -19.48 21.67
N GLU A 327 15.78 -20.78 21.45
CA GLU A 327 16.08 -21.72 22.53
C GLU A 327 17.31 -21.26 23.36
N GLU A 328 18.28 -20.61 22.70
CA GLU A 328 19.47 -20.09 23.36
C GLU A 328 19.14 -18.94 24.32
N LEU A 329 18.39 -17.93 23.85
CA LEU A 329 17.96 -16.82 24.68
C LEU A 329 17.04 -17.28 25.82
N ALA A 330 16.15 -18.22 25.53
CA ALA A 330 15.27 -18.81 26.53
C ALA A 330 16.07 -19.47 27.66
N LYS A 331 17.10 -20.25 27.33
CA LYS A 331 17.99 -20.88 28.29
C LYS A 331 18.80 -19.84 29.11
N GLU A 332 19.34 -18.81 28.42
CA GLU A 332 20.09 -17.74 29.07
C GLU A 332 19.27 -17.00 30.14
N LYS A 333 17.98 -16.77 29.84
CA LYS A 333 17.06 -16.00 30.70
C LYS A 333 16.21 -16.86 31.64
N GLY A 334 16.34 -18.18 31.58
CA GLY A 334 15.50 -19.09 32.39
C GLY A 334 14.02 -18.97 31.99
N ILE A 335 13.72 -18.73 30.74
CA ILE A 335 12.36 -18.61 30.19
C ILE A 335 11.95 -19.94 29.58
N GLU A 336 10.78 -20.43 29.94
CA GLU A 336 10.18 -21.61 29.34
C GLU A 336 9.06 -21.21 28.37
N ASN A 337 8.72 -22.14 27.48
CA ASN A 337 7.62 -21.91 26.54
C ASN A 337 6.29 -21.70 27.28
N GLY A 338 5.61 -20.60 27.02
CA GLY A 338 4.36 -20.21 27.68
C GLY A 338 4.54 -19.31 28.91
N ASP A 339 5.75 -19.08 29.38
CA ASP A 339 6.01 -18.13 30.48
C ASP A 339 5.55 -16.72 30.11
N VAL A 340 5.06 -16.00 31.11
CA VAL A 340 4.80 -14.56 30.95
C VAL A 340 6.13 -13.81 31.02
N VAL A 341 6.39 -13.01 29.99
CA VAL A 341 7.59 -12.20 29.89
C VAL A 341 7.25 -10.73 29.76
N LYS A 342 8.17 -9.89 30.19
CA LYS A 342 8.17 -8.45 29.96
C LYS A 342 9.28 -8.11 28.98
N VAL A 343 8.88 -7.53 27.84
CA VAL A 343 9.81 -7.00 26.85
C VAL A 343 9.82 -5.48 26.99
N THR A 344 10.99 -4.90 27.16
CA THR A 344 11.17 -3.47 27.45
C THR A 344 12.08 -2.84 26.42
N SER A 345 11.72 -1.68 25.92
CA SER A 345 12.59 -0.77 25.15
C SER A 345 12.74 0.56 25.88
N LYS A 346 13.53 1.46 25.34
CA LYS A 346 13.65 2.82 25.91
C LYS A 346 12.30 3.59 25.94
N ARG A 347 11.33 3.22 25.11
CA ARG A 347 10.02 3.88 24.97
C ARG A 347 8.95 3.34 25.90
N GLY A 348 9.06 2.06 26.28
CA GLY A 348 8.06 1.42 27.11
C GLY A 348 8.24 -0.08 27.18
N TYR A 349 7.19 -0.77 27.63
CA TYR A 349 7.23 -2.22 27.74
C TYR A 349 5.89 -2.85 27.32
N ILE A 350 5.98 -4.15 27.01
CA ILE A 350 4.83 -5.04 26.82
C ILE A 350 4.96 -6.24 27.74
N LYS A 351 3.84 -6.83 28.11
CA LYS A 351 3.78 -8.12 28.83
C LYS A 351 2.98 -9.11 28.02
N THR A 352 3.53 -10.29 27.79
CA THR A 352 2.89 -11.33 26.99
C THR A 352 3.55 -12.70 27.24
N LYS A 353 3.03 -13.75 26.62
CA LYS A 353 3.64 -15.08 26.67
C LYS A 353 4.85 -15.17 25.75
N ALA A 354 5.84 -15.96 26.16
CA ALA A 354 6.97 -16.32 25.31
C ALA A 354 6.66 -17.63 24.57
N VAL A 355 6.99 -17.64 23.28
CA VAL A 355 7.08 -18.84 22.44
C VAL A 355 8.54 -19.11 22.18
N VAL A 356 9.05 -20.22 22.68
CA VAL A 356 10.42 -20.66 22.44
C VAL A 356 10.44 -21.44 21.12
N THR A 357 11.25 -20.99 20.14
CA THR A 357 11.19 -21.53 18.79
C THR A 357 12.56 -21.58 18.11
N LYS A 358 12.73 -22.50 17.16
CA LYS A 358 13.87 -22.57 16.26
C LYS A 358 13.78 -21.59 15.07
N ARG A 359 12.66 -20.92 14.89
CA ARG A 359 12.42 -19.98 13.79
C ARG A 359 13.19 -18.68 13.97
N VAL A 360 13.22 -18.16 15.20
CA VAL A 360 14.00 -16.98 15.56
C VAL A 360 15.36 -17.42 16.04
N ARG A 361 16.39 -17.16 15.25
CA ARG A 361 17.76 -17.61 15.53
C ARG A 361 18.60 -16.46 16.03
N SER A 362 19.56 -16.81 16.90
CA SER A 362 20.66 -15.90 17.25
C SER A 362 21.67 -15.85 16.10
N ILE A 363 22.30 -14.71 15.91
CA ILE A 363 23.32 -14.49 14.87
C ILE A 363 24.64 -14.06 15.51
N ASP A 364 25.75 -14.32 14.85
CA ASP A 364 27.06 -13.82 15.25
C ASP A 364 27.44 -12.64 14.35
N ALA A 365 27.63 -11.46 14.95
CA ALA A 365 28.07 -10.27 14.26
C ALA A 365 28.96 -9.42 15.17
N ASP A 366 30.00 -8.82 14.62
CA ASP A 366 30.94 -7.97 15.33
C ASP A 366 31.56 -8.65 16.57
N GLY A 367 31.85 -9.97 16.45
CA GLY A 367 32.38 -10.78 17.55
C GLY A 367 31.42 -11.02 18.72
N LYS A 368 30.16 -10.72 18.57
CA LYS A 368 29.11 -10.88 19.59
C LYS A 368 28.01 -11.85 19.15
N ARG A 369 27.47 -12.56 20.12
CA ARG A 369 26.23 -13.33 19.94
C ARG A 369 25.04 -12.40 20.12
N ILE A 370 24.26 -12.21 19.07
CA ILE A 370 23.11 -11.31 19.04
C ILE A 370 21.83 -12.13 19.01
N HIS A 371 20.97 -11.91 19.99
CA HIS A 371 19.66 -12.54 20.08
C HIS A 371 18.58 -11.63 19.52
N THR A 372 17.58 -12.24 18.88
CA THR A 372 16.43 -11.53 18.32
C THR A 372 15.16 -11.92 19.08
N VAL A 373 14.32 -10.94 19.35
CA VAL A 373 12.97 -11.10 19.90
C VAL A 373 11.96 -10.77 18.82
N GLY A 374 11.21 -11.75 18.37
CA GLY A 374 10.16 -11.61 17.37
C GLY A 374 8.85 -11.14 17.98
N ILE A 375 8.25 -10.08 17.44
CA ILE A 375 7.06 -9.43 18.01
C ILE A 375 5.97 -9.34 16.93
N PRO A 376 4.92 -10.20 16.97
CA PRO A 376 3.78 -10.05 16.08
C PRO A 376 3.05 -8.75 16.32
N LEU A 377 2.69 -8.04 15.24
CA LEU A 377 2.11 -6.71 15.38
C LEU A 377 0.56 -6.67 15.42
N HIS A 378 -0.08 -7.82 15.33
CA HIS A 378 -1.54 -7.91 15.20
C HIS A 378 -2.32 -7.73 16.50
N GLY A 379 -1.66 -7.46 17.62
CA GLY A 379 -2.29 -7.19 18.89
C GLY A 379 -3.01 -5.83 18.94
N GLY A 380 -3.62 -5.53 20.07
CA GLY A 380 -4.27 -4.24 20.34
C GLY A 380 -5.26 -4.30 21.50
N PHE A 381 -5.77 -3.14 21.87
CA PHE A 381 -6.72 -3.01 22.99
C PHE A 381 -8.16 -3.25 22.57
N ALA A 382 -8.48 -3.02 21.30
CA ALA A 382 -9.82 -3.17 20.73
C ALA A 382 -9.87 -4.37 19.78
N THR A 383 -10.12 -5.55 20.32
CA THR A 383 -10.28 -6.80 19.58
C THR A 383 -11.49 -7.56 20.11
N VAL A 384 -12.02 -8.51 19.35
CA VAL A 384 -13.07 -9.43 19.83
C VAL A 384 -12.51 -10.53 20.74
N GLY A 385 -11.20 -10.72 20.74
CA GLY A 385 -10.49 -11.64 21.59
C GLY A 385 -9.93 -11.00 22.88
N LYS A 386 -8.88 -11.59 23.42
CA LYS A 386 -8.18 -11.00 24.56
C LYS A 386 -7.53 -9.67 24.19
N LYS A 387 -7.70 -8.69 25.07
CA LYS A 387 -6.92 -7.46 25.02
C LYS A 387 -5.43 -7.76 25.09
N SER A 388 -4.66 -7.03 24.32
CA SER A 388 -3.27 -7.28 24.07
C SER A 388 -2.45 -6.00 24.11
N PHE A 389 -1.18 -6.14 23.73
CA PHE A 389 -0.26 -5.02 23.60
C PHE A 389 -0.31 -4.39 22.20
N LEU A 390 0.23 -3.20 22.10
CA LEU A 390 0.60 -2.56 20.84
C LEU A 390 2.12 -2.72 20.65
N ALA A 391 2.55 -3.41 19.59
CA ALA A 391 3.97 -3.59 19.28
C ALA A 391 4.72 -2.26 19.15
N ASN A 392 4.04 -1.24 18.63
CA ASN A 392 4.62 0.10 18.46
C ASN A 392 4.89 0.85 19.80
N THR A 393 4.49 0.31 20.93
CA THR A 393 4.97 0.79 22.24
C THR A 393 6.48 0.63 22.38
N LEU A 394 7.07 -0.33 21.66
CA LEU A 394 8.50 -0.63 21.71
C LEU A 394 9.32 0.04 20.61
N THR A 395 8.70 0.45 19.49
CA THR A 395 9.41 0.97 18.33
C THR A 395 9.74 2.47 18.45
N GLY A 396 10.87 2.88 17.86
CA GLY A 396 11.24 4.28 17.71
C GLY A 396 10.68 4.90 16.43
N ARG A 397 10.64 6.22 16.36
CA ARG A 397 10.32 6.94 15.13
C ARG A 397 11.61 7.29 14.40
N VAL A 398 11.98 6.44 13.45
CA VAL A 398 13.07 6.66 12.52
C VAL A 398 12.50 6.55 11.12
N GLY A 399 12.71 7.55 10.29
CA GLY A 399 12.24 7.56 8.91
C GLY A 399 13.41 7.42 7.93
N ASP A 400 13.17 6.71 6.84
CA ASP A 400 14.05 6.72 5.69
C ASP A 400 14.33 8.15 5.21
N ALA A 401 15.54 8.40 4.76
CA ALA A 401 16.01 9.75 4.38
C ALA A 401 15.13 10.42 3.31
N ASN A 402 14.68 9.65 2.33
CA ASN A 402 13.91 10.15 1.19
C ASN A 402 12.41 10.00 1.38
N THR A 403 11.95 8.81 1.77
CA THR A 403 10.52 8.43 1.80
C THR A 403 9.89 8.54 3.17
N GLN A 404 10.69 8.69 4.23
CA GLN A 404 10.28 8.63 5.63
C GLN A 404 9.62 7.29 6.03
N THR A 405 9.84 6.24 5.25
CA THR A 405 9.37 4.88 5.60
C THR A 405 9.93 4.49 6.98
N PRO A 406 9.07 4.10 7.93
CA PRO A 406 9.50 3.88 9.30
C PRO A 406 10.34 2.61 9.47
N GLU A 407 11.38 2.71 10.28
CA GLU A 407 12.26 1.61 10.66
C GLU A 407 11.66 0.82 11.84
N TYR A 408 10.68 -0.06 11.58
CA TYR A 408 10.01 -0.86 12.61
C TYR A 408 10.48 -2.32 12.67
N LYS A 409 11.56 -2.64 11.95
CA LYS A 409 12.08 -4.02 11.87
C LYS A 409 13.31 -4.25 12.73
N THR A 410 13.90 -3.19 13.26
CA THR A 410 15.08 -3.29 14.14
C THR A 410 15.03 -2.18 15.17
N PHE A 411 15.00 -2.56 16.43
CA PHE A 411 15.08 -1.68 17.60
C PHE A 411 15.61 -2.50 18.78
N LEU A 412 16.11 -1.84 19.80
CA LEU A 412 16.71 -2.53 20.94
C LEU A 412 15.69 -2.78 22.05
N VAL A 413 15.76 -3.99 22.61
CA VAL A 413 14.90 -4.45 23.70
C VAL A 413 15.68 -5.25 24.74
N ASN A 414 15.13 -5.33 25.94
CA ASN A 414 15.46 -6.34 26.93
C ASN A 414 14.24 -7.25 27.17
N ILE A 415 14.45 -8.47 27.61
CA ILE A 415 13.40 -9.43 27.96
C ILE A 415 13.71 -10.07 29.30
N GLU A 416 12.69 -10.22 30.13
CA GLU A 416 12.76 -10.84 31.44
C GLU A 416 11.49 -11.66 31.73
N LYS A 417 11.63 -12.75 32.48
CA LYS A 417 10.50 -13.52 32.97
C LYS A 417 9.78 -12.70 34.05
N VAL A 418 8.45 -12.68 34.00
CA VAL A 418 7.64 -12.08 35.03
C VAL A 418 7.39 -13.15 36.11
N THR A 419 7.91 -12.91 37.28
CA THR A 419 7.69 -13.77 38.46
C THR A 419 6.35 -13.49 39.12
#